data_16dc4b73450df5cfe43419a0953b4604
#
_entry.id   16dc4b73450df5cfe43419a0953b4604
#
_cell.length_a   1.000
_cell.length_b   1.000
_cell.length_c   1.000
_cell.angle_alpha   90.00
_cell.angle_beta   90.00
_cell.angle_gamma   90.00
#
_symmetry.space_group_name_H-M   'P 1'
#
loop_
_entity.id
_entity.type
_entity.pdbx_description
1 polymer ?
#
loop_
_entity_poly.entity_id
_entity_poly.type
_entity_poly.pdbx_seq_one_letter_code
_entity_poly.pdbx_strand_id
1 'polypeptide(L)'
;IESCVFQNDEDSQTFHLGAFHKDELIGVATYLKSKSSHFSQQYQYQLRGMAVLKHYQGKQIGKQLLQFGEERLALLKASLLWFNARENAWSFYERNGYSKFGEEFMIPDIGKHLVMYKQL
;
A
#
# COMPACT_ATOMS: atom_id res chain seq x y z
N ILE A 1 1.49 -3.66 16.88
CA ILE A 1 1.79 -2.23 16.94
C ILE A 1 0.91 -1.56 17.96
N GLU A 2 1.42 -0.53 18.56
CA GLU A 2 0.69 0.19 19.58
C GLU A 2 -0.13 1.33 19.01
N SER A 3 0.32 1.91 17.90
CA SER A 3 -0.43 2.98 17.27
C SER A 3 -0.11 3.09 15.79
N CYS A 4 -1.08 3.59 15.05
CA CYS A 4 -0.93 3.90 13.64
C CYS A 4 -1.47 5.31 13.44
N VAL A 5 -0.61 6.22 13.01
CA VAL A 5 -0.94 7.62 12.88
C VAL A 5 -1.10 7.98 11.42
N PHE A 6 -2.18 8.72 11.14
CA PHE A 6 -2.48 9.21 9.80
C PHE A 6 -2.01 10.66 9.69
N GLN A 7 -1.37 10.98 8.58
CA GLN A 7 -0.92 12.32 8.30
C GLN A 7 -1.10 12.64 6.81
N ASN A 8 -1.73 13.77 6.50
CA ASN A 8 -1.84 14.24 5.12
C ASN A 8 -0.54 14.89 4.68
N ASP A 9 -0.20 14.69 3.41
CA ASP A 9 0.79 15.50 2.73
C ASP A 9 0.17 16.88 2.42
N GLU A 10 0.99 17.84 2.00
CA GLU A 10 0.50 19.14 1.53
C GLU A 10 -0.49 18.97 0.38
N ASP A 11 -0.26 17.96 -0.47
CA ASP A 11 -1.25 17.55 -1.46
C ASP A 11 -2.36 16.80 -0.73
N SER A 12 -3.57 17.36 -0.75
CA SER A 12 -4.73 16.77 -0.08
C SER A 12 -5.11 15.40 -0.61
N GLN A 13 -4.53 14.97 -1.74
CA GLN A 13 -4.81 13.67 -2.37
C GLN A 13 -3.79 12.61 -1.99
N THR A 14 -2.90 12.92 -1.08
CA THR A 14 -1.88 11.99 -0.61
C THR A 14 -1.94 11.91 0.91
N PHE A 15 -1.83 10.70 1.45
CA PHE A 15 -1.70 10.55 2.88
C PHE A 15 -0.65 9.50 3.22
N HIS A 16 -0.09 9.65 4.41
CA HIS A 16 0.94 8.75 4.93
C HIS A 16 0.44 8.12 6.22
N LEU A 17 0.73 6.83 6.40
CA LEU A 17 0.51 6.14 7.66
C LEU A 17 1.86 5.83 8.29
N GLY A 18 1.96 6.07 9.58
CA GLY A 18 3.11 5.66 10.36
C GLY A 18 2.70 4.70 11.45
N ALA A 19 3.40 3.60 11.58
CA ALA A 19 3.19 2.65 12.67
C ALA A 19 4.28 2.88 13.72
N PHE A 20 3.87 2.98 14.99
CA PHE A 20 4.76 3.30 16.09
C PHE A 20 4.74 2.21 17.15
N HIS A 21 5.89 1.99 17.76
CA HIS A 21 6.02 1.17 18.96
C HIS A 21 6.84 1.98 19.94
N LYS A 22 6.25 2.34 21.10
CA LYS A 22 6.93 3.13 22.15
C LYS A 22 7.62 4.37 21.56
N ASP A 23 6.91 5.17 20.81
CA ASP A 23 7.40 6.41 20.19
C ASP A 23 8.43 6.20 19.08
N GLU A 24 8.78 4.97 18.75
CA GLU A 24 9.65 4.68 17.61
C GLU A 24 8.81 4.43 16.36
N LEU A 25 9.15 5.12 15.27
CA LEU A 25 8.50 4.87 13.99
C LEU A 25 9.07 3.59 13.39
N ILE A 26 8.23 2.55 13.28
CA ILE A 26 8.68 1.23 12.86
C ILE A 26 8.15 0.81 11.49
N GLY A 27 7.21 1.55 10.93
CA GLY A 27 6.69 1.25 9.60
C GLY A 27 5.99 2.45 9.00
N VAL A 28 5.97 2.50 7.67
CA VAL A 28 5.33 3.60 6.93
C VAL A 28 4.64 3.06 5.69
N ALA A 29 3.58 3.74 5.26
CA ALA A 29 2.94 3.49 3.99
C ALA A 29 2.41 4.80 3.43
N THR A 30 2.52 4.98 2.12
CA THR A 30 2.08 6.20 1.44
C THR A 30 1.03 5.85 0.39
N TYR A 31 -0.09 6.53 0.44
CA TYR A 31 -1.20 6.35 -0.49
C TYR A 31 -1.49 7.67 -1.18
N LEU A 32 -1.70 7.64 -2.49
CA LEU A 32 -2.04 8.84 -3.22
C LEU A 32 -3.13 8.56 -4.26
N LYS A 33 -3.93 9.57 -4.53
CA LYS A 33 -4.92 9.48 -5.59
C LYS A 33 -4.20 9.44 -6.93
N SER A 34 -4.34 8.33 -7.64
CA SER A 34 -3.65 8.13 -8.91
C SER A 34 -4.43 7.12 -9.73
N LYS A 35 -4.75 7.49 -10.96
CA LYS A 35 -5.55 6.64 -11.83
C LYS A 35 -4.65 5.88 -12.79
N SER A 36 -4.79 4.55 -12.79
CA SER A 36 -4.11 3.69 -13.76
C SER A 36 -5.00 3.49 -14.97
N SER A 37 -4.42 3.50 -16.16
CA SER A 37 -5.14 3.21 -17.39
C SER A 37 -5.61 1.75 -17.48
N HIS A 38 -5.10 0.88 -16.61
CA HIS A 38 -5.52 -0.53 -16.58
C HIS A 38 -6.91 -0.74 -16.00
N PHE A 39 -7.45 0.23 -15.25
CA PHE A 39 -8.70 0.08 -14.53
C PHE A 39 -9.67 1.21 -14.88
N SER A 40 -10.97 0.88 -14.87
CA SER A 40 -12.02 1.83 -15.23
C SER A 40 -12.63 2.57 -14.04
N GLN A 41 -12.37 2.14 -12.81
CA GLN A 41 -12.92 2.79 -11.64
C GLN A 41 -12.49 4.25 -11.56
N GLN A 42 -13.39 5.13 -11.09
CA GLN A 42 -13.11 6.56 -11.09
C GLN A 42 -12.24 7.01 -9.90
N TYR A 43 -12.43 6.40 -8.75
CA TYR A 43 -11.78 6.85 -7.51
C TYR A 43 -10.69 5.86 -7.14
N GLN A 44 -9.59 5.92 -7.89
CA GLN A 44 -8.45 5.03 -7.70
C GLN A 44 -7.40 5.69 -6.83
N TYR A 45 -6.81 4.88 -5.94
CA TYR A 45 -5.64 5.26 -5.17
C TYR A 45 -4.51 4.29 -5.44
N GLN A 46 -3.29 4.77 -5.30
CA GLN A 46 -2.09 3.96 -5.46
C GLN A 46 -1.33 3.90 -4.16
N LEU A 47 -0.88 2.70 -3.78
CA LEU A 47 0.10 2.52 -2.72
C LEU A 47 1.48 2.72 -3.34
N ARG A 48 2.18 3.78 -2.95
CA ARG A 48 3.48 4.13 -3.54
C ARG A 48 4.65 3.54 -2.77
N GLY A 49 4.50 3.37 -1.50
CA GLY A 49 5.59 2.81 -0.72
C GLY A 49 5.09 2.27 0.60
N MET A 50 5.65 1.14 1.01
CA MET A 50 5.40 0.56 2.32
C MET A 50 6.71 -0.05 2.78
N ALA A 51 7.12 0.30 3.99
CA ALA A 51 8.36 -0.20 4.56
C ALA A 51 8.18 -0.45 6.05
N VAL A 52 8.79 -1.54 6.54
CA VAL A 52 8.79 -1.89 7.95
C VAL A 52 10.24 -2.12 8.35
N LEU A 53 10.64 -1.58 9.49
CA LEU A 53 12.00 -1.78 10.01
C LEU A 53 12.29 -3.27 10.15
N LYS A 54 13.53 -3.65 9.87
CA LYS A 54 13.94 -5.06 9.78
C LYS A 54 13.58 -5.86 11.03
N HIS A 55 13.78 -5.29 12.21
CA HIS A 55 13.48 -5.97 13.48
C HIS A 55 11.99 -6.19 13.71
N TYR A 56 11.15 -5.51 12.97
CA TYR A 56 9.70 -5.59 13.12
C TYR A 56 9.03 -6.32 11.98
N GLN A 57 9.79 -6.79 10.99
CA GLN A 57 9.24 -7.59 9.90
C GLN A 57 8.79 -8.94 10.44
N GLY A 58 7.76 -9.51 9.83
CA GLY A 58 7.19 -10.78 10.29
C GLY A 58 6.25 -10.66 11.47
N LYS A 59 5.97 -9.46 11.97
CA LYS A 59 5.08 -9.21 13.10
C LYS A 59 3.76 -8.59 12.68
N GLN A 60 3.38 -8.77 11.42
CA GLN A 60 2.11 -8.32 10.84
C GLN A 60 1.92 -6.80 10.78
N ILE A 61 2.99 -6.03 10.87
CA ILE A 61 2.91 -4.57 10.81
C ILE A 61 2.52 -4.11 9.41
N GLY A 62 3.07 -4.73 8.36
CA GLY A 62 2.67 -4.45 6.99
C GLY A 62 1.19 -4.72 6.76
N LYS A 63 0.67 -5.83 7.29
CA LYS A 63 -0.75 -6.16 7.21
C LYS A 63 -1.60 -5.07 7.87
N GLN A 64 -1.18 -4.58 9.04
CA GLN A 64 -1.91 -3.54 9.74
C GLN A 64 -1.87 -2.21 8.98
N LEU A 65 -0.72 -1.86 8.38
CA LEU A 65 -0.61 -0.67 7.55
C LEU A 65 -1.57 -0.75 6.36
N LEU A 66 -1.69 -1.93 5.73
CA LEU A 66 -2.67 -2.12 4.66
C LEU A 66 -4.10 -1.97 5.17
N GLN A 67 -4.43 -2.59 6.30
CA GLN A 67 -5.78 -2.54 6.85
C GLN A 67 -6.20 -1.12 7.23
N PHE A 68 -5.33 -0.38 7.90
CA PHE A 68 -5.60 1.01 8.24
C PHE A 68 -5.71 1.88 6.99
N GLY A 69 -4.87 1.64 5.98
CA GLY A 69 -4.95 2.33 4.71
C GLY A 69 -6.28 2.08 4.02
N GLU A 70 -6.73 0.82 3.98
CA GLU A 70 -8.01 0.46 3.36
C GLU A 70 -9.18 1.11 4.10
N GLU A 71 -9.14 1.17 5.44
CA GLU A 71 -10.16 1.85 6.21
C GLU A 71 -10.22 3.34 5.87
N ARG A 72 -9.06 3.98 5.75
CA ARG A 72 -9.01 5.38 5.36
C ARG A 72 -9.53 5.60 3.95
N LEU A 73 -9.15 4.71 3.04
CA LEU A 73 -9.63 4.78 1.66
C LEU A 73 -11.14 4.61 1.56
N ALA A 74 -11.73 3.77 2.42
CA ALA A 74 -13.18 3.63 2.47
C ALA A 74 -13.85 4.93 2.89
N LEU A 75 -13.28 5.65 3.85
CA LEU A 75 -13.78 6.95 4.25
C LEU A 75 -13.68 7.99 3.13
N LEU A 76 -12.65 7.87 2.28
CA LEU A 76 -12.46 8.73 1.13
C LEU A 76 -13.26 8.27 -0.09
N LYS A 77 -14.03 7.19 0.05
CA LYS A 77 -14.87 6.63 -1.01
C LYS A 77 -14.06 6.14 -2.21
N ALA A 78 -12.86 5.69 -1.98
CA ALA A 78 -12.04 5.07 -3.01
C ALA A 78 -12.69 3.77 -3.48
N SER A 79 -12.62 3.50 -4.77
CA SER A 79 -13.22 2.31 -5.36
C SER A 79 -12.21 1.23 -5.68
N LEU A 80 -10.92 1.58 -5.72
CA LEU A 80 -9.87 0.62 -6.08
C LEU A 80 -8.53 1.12 -5.54
N LEU A 81 -7.76 0.19 -5.01
CA LEU A 81 -6.36 0.40 -4.65
C LEU A 81 -5.49 -0.46 -5.56
N TRP A 82 -4.46 0.13 -6.14
CA TRP A 82 -3.53 -0.58 -7.01
C TRP A 82 -2.10 -0.17 -6.72
N PHE A 83 -1.15 -0.99 -7.16
CA PHE A 83 0.28 -0.68 -7.01
C PHE A 83 1.10 -1.61 -7.88
N ASN A 84 2.37 -1.26 -8.03
CA ASN A 84 3.36 -2.09 -8.68
C ASN A 84 4.10 -2.86 -7.61
N ALA A 85 3.94 -4.17 -7.57
CA ALA A 85 4.47 -5.00 -6.50
C ALA A 85 5.71 -5.76 -6.96
N ARG A 86 6.76 -5.74 -6.14
CA ARG A 86 7.97 -6.54 -6.38
C ARG A 86 7.68 -8.02 -6.18
N GLU A 87 8.41 -8.85 -6.90
CA GLU A 87 8.24 -10.30 -6.86
C GLU A 87 8.26 -10.86 -5.44
N ASN A 88 9.16 -10.38 -4.60
CA ASN A 88 9.29 -10.91 -3.24
C ASN A 88 8.12 -10.53 -2.32
N ALA A 89 7.22 -9.66 -2.76
CA ALA A 89 6.06 -9.24 -1.98
C ALA A 89 4.74 -9.79 -2.53
N TRP A 90 4.76 -10.47 -3.67
CA TRP A 90 3.50 -10.92 -4.30
C TRP A 90 2.66 -11.79 -3.40
N SER A 91 3.25 -12.79 -2.73
CA SER A 91 2.49 -13.68 -1.86
C SER A 91 1.93 -12.96 -0.65
N PHE A 92 2.66 -11.98 -0.10
CA PHE A 92 2.16 -11.17 0.99
C PHE A 92 0.87 -10.44 0.59
N TYR A 93 0.88 -9.80 -0.57
CA TYR A 93 -0.30 -9.06 -1.03
C TYR A 93 -1.45 -10.00 -1.38
N GLU A 94 -1.16 -11.16 -1.99
CA GLU A 94 -2.20 -12.13 -2.29
C GLU A 94 -2.88 -12.63 -1.01
N ARG A 95 -2.11 -12.88 0.05
CA ARG A 95 -2.68 -13.29 1.34
C ARG A 95 -3.55 -12.21 1.97
N ASN A 96 -3.36 -10.96 1.56
CA ASN A 96 -4.14 -9.83 2.07
C ASN A 96 -5.26 -9.40 1.13
N GLY A 97 -5.61 -10.24 0.17
CA GLY A 97 -6.79 -10.04 -0.66
C GLY A 97 -6.55 -9.31 -1.98
N TYR A 98 -5.30 -9.15 -2.38
CA TYR A 98 -4.96 -8.46 -3.62
C TYR A 98 -4.81 -9.45 -4.77
N SER A 99 -5.21 -9.03 -5.96
CA SER A 99 -5.14 -9.85 -7.17
C SER A 99 -4.08 -9.30 -8.11
N LYS A 100 -3.52 -10.19 -8.92
CA LYS A 100 -2.55 -9.82 -9.95
C LYS A 100 -3.28 -9.35 -11.19
N PHE A 101 -2.71 -8.36 -11.88
CA PHE A 101 -3.23 -7.85 -13.14
C PHE A 101 -2.14 -7.87 -14.21
N GLY A 102 -2.43 -8.52 -15.33
CA GLY A 102 -1.53 -8.50 -16.49
C GLY A 102 -0.28 -9.35 -16.32
N GLU A 103 0.74 -9.00 -17.07
CA GLU A 103 1.99 -9.74 -17.13
C GLU A 103 3.07 -9.09 -16.28
N GLU A 104 4.06 -9.89 -15.89
CA GLU A 104 5.24 -9.41 -15.18
C GLU A 104 6.01 -8.42 -16.07
N PHE A 105 6.61 -7.43 -15.44
CA PHE A 105 7.48 -6.49 -16.13
C PHE A 105 8.73 -6.21 -15.30
N MET A 106 9.79 -5.81 -15.99
CA MET A 106 11.07 -5.54 -15.33
C MET A 106 11.24 -4.06 -15.11
N ILE A 107 11.66 -3.71 -13.90
CA ILE A 107 12.15 -2.36 -13.63
C ILE A 107 13.66 -2.47 -13.54
N PRO A 108 14.43 -1.73 -14.36
CA PRO A 108 15.90 -1.82 -14.34
C PRO A 108 16.45 -1.60 -12.93
N ASP A 109 17.41 -2.44 -12.55
CA ASP A 109 18.08 -2.42 -11.25
C ASP A 109 17.21 -2.76 -10.04
N ILE A 110 15.92 -3.05 -10.25
CA ILE A 110 15.01 -3.39 -9.16
C ILE A 110 14.46 -4.81 -9.30
N GLY A 111 14.07 -5.23 -10.50
CA GLY A 111 13.64 -6.60 -10.75
C GLY A 111 12.23 -6.73 -11.27
N LYS A 112 11.68 -7.93 -11.13
CA LYS A 112 10.33 -8.24 -11.63
C LYS A 112 9.25 -7.58 -10.80
N HIS A 113 8.22 -7.07 -11.48
CA HIS A 113 7.07 -6.42 -10.88
C HIS A 113 5.79 -6.92 -11.51
N LEU A 114 4.70 -6.79 -10.76
CA LEU A 114 3.34 -7.01 -11.24
C LEU A 114 2.46 -5.90 -10.72
N VAL A 115 1.50 -5.48 -11.53
CA VAL A 115 0.42 -4.65 -11.03
C VAL A 115 -0.49 -5.53 -10.18
N MET A 116 -0.79 -5.10 -8.96
CA MET A 116 -1.73 -5.76 -8.09
C MET A 116 -2.80 -4.77 -7.67
N TYR A 117 -3.99 -5.27 -7.36
CA TYR A 117 -5.12 -4.41 -7.08
C TYR A 117 -6.14 -5.09 -6.17
N LYS A 118 -6.99 -4.26 -5.58
CA LYS A 118 -8.12 -4.70 -4.79
C LYS A 118 -9.27 -3.72 -4.99
N GLN A 119 -10.44 -4.22 -5.32
CA GLN A 119 -11.66 -3.39 -5.32
C GLN A 119 -12.10 -3.17 -3.89
N LEU A 120 -12.43 -1.94 -3.59
CA LEU A 120 -12.78 -1.55 -2.22
C LEU A 120 -14.28 -1.36 -2.04
#